data_b49206eb164975c72b4ce73e804b735d
#
_entry.id   b49206eb164975c72b4ce73e804b735d
#
_cell.length_a   1.000
_cell.length_b   1.000
_cell.length_c   1.000
_cell.angle_alpha   90.00
_cell.angle_beta   90.00
_cell.angle_gamma   90.00
#
_symmetry.space_group_name_H-M   'P 1'
#
loop_
_entity.id
_entity.type
_entity.pdbx_description
1 polymer ?
#
loop_
_entity_poly.entity_id
_entity_poly.type
_entity_poly.pdbx_seq_one_letter_code
_entity_poly.pdbx_strand_id
1 'polypeptide(L)'
;MTIKEQLSTDQWKALINAPGAASTFVSTASGGAFEVFSEVFTASKFSAEMARKEGGSGYGVLVDEILEDMKDMTIEEAKEYAVKYQSRDPQGIREEIKRYISDTVTLARTLPDYEGYKRFILEMIVKVAETKTGGILGFGGSSVVDEKEKAALEEIAALLDY
;
A
#
# COMPACT_ATOMS: atom_id res chain seq x y z
N MET A 1 -4.10 25.33 -2.69
CA MET A 1 -5.03 24.20 -2.84
C MET A 1 -4.20 22.92 -2.81
N THR A 2 -4.44 22.07 -1.84
CA THR A 2 -3.78 20.78 -1.71
C THR A 2 -4.30 19.80 -2.77
N ILE A 3 -3.58 18.70 -3.01
CA ILE A 3 -4.08 17.64 -3.91
C ILE A 3 -5.37 17.06 -3.35
N LYS A 4 -5.44 16.82 -2.03
CA LYS A 4 -6.63 16.36 -1.34
C LYS A 4 -7.88 17.21 -1.63
N GLU A 5 -7.75 18.52 -1.62
CA GLU A 5 -8.85 19.45 -1.88
C GLU A 5 -9.36 19.42 -3.34
N GLN A 6 -8.57 18.90 -4.28
CA GLN A 6 -8.93 18.77 -5.69
C GLN A 6 -9.68 17.46 -6.00
N LEU A 7 -9.72 16.53 -5.05
CA LEU A 7 -10.26 15.19 -5.23
C LEU A 7 -11.55 14.99 -4.43
N SER A 8 -12.39 14.06 -4.89
CA SER A 8 -13.49 13.59 -4.05
C SER A 8 -12.96 12.76 -2.87
N THR A 9 -13.76 12.63 -1.83
CA THR A 9 -13.42 11.79 -0.67
C THR A 9 -13.08 10.36 -1.08
N ASP A 10 -13.81 9.78 -2.04
CA ASP A 10 -13.57 8.41 -2.50
C ASP A 10 -12.27 8.29 -3.30
N GLN A 11 -11.95 9.28 -4.12
CA GLN A 11 -10.67 9.34 -4.84
C GLN A 11 -9.48 9.44 -3.88
N TRP A 12 -9.61 10.29 -2.85
CA TRP A 12 -8.57 10.43 -1.84
C TRP A 12 -8.37 9.15 -1.02
N LYS A 13 -9.47 8.52 -0.60
CA LYS A 13 -9.43 7.20 0.05
C LYS A 13 -8.77 6.13 -0.82
N ALA A 14 -9.03 6.14 -2.12
CA ALA A 14 -8.42 5.19 -3.03
C ALA A 14 -6.89 5.30 -3.04
N LEU A 15 -6.37 6.53 -3.07
CA LEU A 15 -4.92 6.77 -3.01
C LEU A 15 -4.29 6.32 -1.68
N ILE A 16 -4.96 6.59 -0.56
CA ILE A 16 -4.49 6.16 0.77
C ILE A 16 -4.46 4.63 0.89
N ASN A 17 -5.46 3.96 0.34
CA ASN A 17 -5.63 2.52 0.53
C ASN A 17 -4.86 1.65 -0.46
N ALA A 18 -4.38 2.19 -1.57
CA ALA A 18 -3.71 1.41 -2.60
C ALA A 18 -2.48 0.63 -2.11
N PRO A 19 -1.60 1.16 -1.25
CA PRO A 19 -0.50 0.39 -0.68
C PRO A 19 -0.98 -0.83 0.13
N GLY A 20 -2.05 -0.65 0.93
CA GLY A 20 -2.67 -1.73 1.70
C GLY A 20 -3.32 -2.79 0.83
N ALA A 21 -4.05 -2.38 -0.21
CA ALA A 21 -4.66 -3.29 -1.18
C ALA A 21 -3.60 -4.10 -1.93
N ALA A 22 -2.53 -3.44 -2.38
CA ALA A 22 -1.41 -4.09 -3.06
C ALA A 22 -0.70 -5.11 -2.15
N SER A 23 -0.49 -4.76 -0.89
CA SER A 23 0.10 -5.66 0.11
C SER A 23 -0.79 -6.88 0.39
N THR A 24 -2.12 -6.68 0.45
CA THR A 24 -3.09 -7.76 0.57
C THR A 24 -3.01 -8.72 -0.63
N PHE A 25 -2.89 -8.17 -1.84
CA PHE A 25 -2.74 -8.98 -3.06
C PHE A 25 -1.52 -9.91 -3.00
N VAL A 26 -0.37 -9.38 -2.60
CA VAL A 26 0.87 -10.16 -2.48
C VAL A 26 0.75 -11.20 -1.38
N SER A 27 0.22 -10.84 -0.22
CA SER A 27 0.09 -11.74 0.93
C SER A 27 -0.89 -12.88 0.68
N THR A 28 -1.98 -12.66 -0.06
CA THR A 28 -2.93 -13.72 -0.42
C THR A 28 -2.36 -14.74 -1.42
N ALA A 29 -1.29 -14.41 -2.11
CA ALA A 29 -0.61 -15.34 -3.02
C ALA A 29 0.02 -16.54 -2.29
N SER A 30 0.50 -16.34 -1.08
CA SER A 30 1.14 -17.38 -0.25
C SER A 30 0.21 -17.95 0.84
N GLY A 31 -1.08 -17.62 0.83
CA GLY A 31 -2.05 -18.07 1.82
C GLY A 31 -1.99 -17.32 3.15
N GLY A 32 -1.32 -16.20 3.21
CA GLY A 32 -1.25 -15.33 4.39
C GLY A 32 -2.57 -14.62 4.65
N ALA A 33 -2.95 -14.52 5.91
CA ALA A 33 -4.18 -13.91 6.35
C ALA A 33 -4.10 -12.38 6.47
N PHE A 34 -5.23 -11.76 6.63
CA PHE A 34 -5.59 -10.34 6.74
C PHE A 34 -4.80 -9.45 7.73
N GLU A 35 -3.73 -9.91 8.34
CA GLU A 35 -2.92 -9.14 9.29
C GLU A 35 -2.14 -7.99 8.63
N VAL A 36 -2.06 -8.01 7.31
CA VAL A 36 -1.27 -7.07 6.49
C VAL A 36 -1.70 -5.62 6.66
N PHE A 37 -2.98 -5.36 6.90
CA PHE A 37 -3.48 -3.99 7.01
C PHE A 37 -2.82 -3.22 8.16
N SER A 38 -2.72 -3.83 9.35
CA SER A 38 -2.08 -3.19 10.51
C SER A 38 -0.58 -2.97 10.29
N GLU A 39 0.07 -3.88 9.57
CA GLU A 39 1.51 -3.76 9.26
C GLU A 39 1.76 -2.62 8.26
N VAL A 40 0.97 -2.53 7.19
CA VAL A 40 1.06 -1.42 6.22
C VAL A 40 0.77 -0.08 6.89
N PHE A 41 -0.27 -0.04 7.72
CA PHE A 41 -0.62 1.18 8.45
C PHE A 41 0.50 1.62 9.40
N THR A 42 1.08 0.68 10.14
CA THR A 42 2.21 0.95 11.04
C THR A 42 3.45 1.40 10.26
N ALA A 43 3.75 0.74 9.14
CA ALA A 43 4.87 1.12 8.28
C ALA A 43 4.66 2.51 7.67
N SER A 44 3.43 2.84 7.26
CA SER A 44 3.09 4.19 6.75
C SER A 44 3.26 5.27 7.81
N LYS A 45 2.85 5.02 9.06
CA LYS A 45 3.08 5.95 10.17
C LYS A 45 4.57 6.16 10.44
N PHE A 46 5.34 5.11 10.45
CA PHE A 46 6.79 5.20 10.62
C PHE A 46 7.43 6.01 9.50
N SER A 47 7.02 5.78 8.25
CA SER A 47 7.49 6.56 7.10
C SER A 47 7.10 8.04 7.20
N ALA A 48 5.90 8.35 7.71
CA ALA A 48 5.46 9.71 7.95
C ALA A 48 6.32 10.43 9.01
N GLU A 49 6.68 9.73 10.10
CA GLU A 49 7.56 10.30 11.13
C GLU A 49 8.96 10.58 10.60
N MET A 50 9.50 9.67 9.80
CA MET A 50 10.82 9.84 9.17
C MET A 50 10.78 11.00 8.16
N ALA A 51 9.78 11.04 7.30
CA ALA A 51 9.59 12.13 6.33
C ALA A 51 9.57 13.50 7.00
N ARG A 52 8.88 13.62 8.13
CA ARG A 52 8.83 14.88 8.89
C ARG A 52 10.19 15.30 9.46
N LYS A 53 11.01 14.34 9.88
CA LYS A 53 12.37 14.63 10.39
C LYS A 53 13.33 15.05 9.31
N GLU A 54 13.15 14.55 8.08
CA GLU A 54 14.03 14.76 6.93
C GLU A 54 13.57 15.89 5.99
N GLY A 55 12.41 16.52 6.28
CA GLY A 55 11.87 17.63 5.46
C GLY A 55 11.12 17.19 4.20
N GLY A 56 10.63 15.95 4.19
CA GLY A 56 9.81 15.34 3.14
C GLY A 56 10.06 13.85 2.99
N SER A 57 9.13 13.13 2.38
CA SER A 57 9.23 11.66 2.22
C SER A 57 10.26 11.20 1.19
N GLY A 58 10.70 12.11 0.32
CA GLY A 58 11.51 11.75 -0.84
C GLY A 58 10.72 11.11 -2.00
N TYR A 59 9.39 10.95 -1.84
CA TYR A 59 8.49 10.42 -2.88
C TYR A 59 7.69 11.52 -3.61
N GLY A 60 7.74 12.75 -3.13
CA GLY A 60 7.05 13.89 -3.72
C GLY A 60 5.76 14.29 -3.00
N VAL A 61 5.16 15.39 -3.46
CA VAL A 61 4.08 16.08 -2.76
C VAL A 61 2.83 15.22 -2.55
N LEU A 62 2.47 14.36 -3.50
CA LEU A 62 1.32 13.46 -3.34
C LEU A 62 1.47 12.53 -2.15
N VAL A 63 2.63 11.89 -2.01
CA VAL A 63 2.92 10.99 -0.89
C VAL A 63 3.05 11.77 0.42
N ASP A 64 3.67 12.94 0.38
CA ASP A 64 3.80 13.79 1.57
C ASP A 64 2.42 14.18 2.14
N GLU A 65 1.45 14.56 1.30
CA GLU A 65 0.08 14.85 1.73
C GLU A 65 -0.65 13.60 2.26
N ILE A 66 -0.46 12.43 1.63
CA ILE A 66 -1.03 11.17 2.12
C ILE A 66 -0.48 10.82 3.50
N LEU A 67 0.83 10.89 3.68
CA LEU A 67 1.48 10.58 4.96
C LEU A 67 1.08 11.57 6.06
N GLU A 68 0.93 12.86 5.72
CA GLU A 68 0.46 13.87 6.67
C GLU A 68 -0.97 13.59 7.13
N ASP A 69 -1.86 13.19 6.23
CA ASP A 69 -3.25 12.84 6.56
C ASP A 69 -3.34 11.56 7.41
N MET A 70 -2.45 10.60 7.17
CA MET A 70 -2.42 9.32 7.89
C MET A 70 -1.80 9.42 9.30
N LYS A 71 -0.95 10.40 9.55
CA LYS A 71 -0.18 10.47 10.81
C LYS A 71 -1.06 10.54 12.07
N ASP A 72 -2.17 11.25 11.98
CA ASP A 72 -3.10 11.48 13.07
C ASP A 72 -4.27 10.47 13.08
N MET A 73 -4.34 9.61 12.07
CA MET A 73 -5.38 8.60 11.93
C MET A 73 -5.18 7.47 12.95
N THR A 74 -6.25 7.10 13.64
CA THR A 74 -6.26 5.92 14.52
C THR A 74 -6.39 4.63 13.71
N ILE A 75 -6.11 3.48 14.33
CA ILE A 75 -6.29 2.16 13.69
C ILE A 75 -7.77 1.92 13.36
N GLU A 76 -8.70 2.36 14.21
CA GLU A 76 -10.13 2.27 13.99
C GLU A 76 -10.57 3.09 12.77
N GLU A 77 -10.13 4.33 12.66
CA GLU A 77 -10.39 5.19 11.50
C GLU A 77 -9.79 4.58 10.22
N ALA A 78 -8.57 4.07 10.29
CA ALA A 78 -7.94 3.42 9.15
C ALA A 78 -8.71 2.17 8.70
N LYS A 79 -9.29 1.38 9.61
CA LYS A 79 -10.17 0.25 9.27
C LYS A 79 -11.46 0.67 8.59
N GLU A 80 -12.03 1.82 8.95
CA GLU A 80 -13.20 2.38 8.27
C GLU A 80 -12.87 2.83 6.83
N TYR A 81 -11.65 3.29 6.62
CA TYR A 81 -11.14 3.67 5.30
C TYR A 81 -10.81 2.47 4.43
N ALA A 82 -10.48 1.32 5.02
CA ALA A 82 -10.02 0.14 4.30
C ALA A 82 -10.99 -0.33 3.22
N VAL A 83 -10.45 -0.86 2.13
CA VAL A 83 -11.24 -1.42 1.04
C VAL A 83 -12.07 -2.61 1.54
N LYS A 84 -13.37 -2.60 1.23
CA LYS A 84 -14.29 -3.69 1.52
C LYS A 84 -14.52 -4.49 0.25
N TYR A 85 -14.05 -5.73 0.22
CA TYR A 85 -14.22 -6.61 -0.92
C TYR A 85 -15.59 -7.27 -0.92
N GLN A 86 -16.19 -7.41 -2.10
CA GLN A 86 -17.49 -8.08 -2.30
C GLN A 86 -17.33 -9.60 -2.31
N SER A 87 -16.26 -10.08 -2.93
CA SER A 87 -15.94 -11.50 -2.99
C SER A 87 -15.50 -12.05 -1.64
N ARG A 88 -15.83 -13.32 -1.40
CA ARG A 88 -15.38 -14.06 -0.21
C ARG A 88 -14.30 -15.09 -0.54
N ASP A 89 -14.10 -15.39 -1.82
CA ASP A 89 -13.06 -16.31 -2.24
C ASP A 89 -11.76 -15.57 -2.59
N PRO A 90 -10.58 -16.18 -2.37
CA PRO A 90 -9.31 -15.54 -2.58
C PRO A 90 -9.08 -15.02 -4.00
N GLN A 91 -9.53 -15.77 -5.02
CA GLN A 91 -9.36 -15.36 -6.41
C GLN A 91 -10.22 -14.15 -6.75
N GLY A 92 -11.47 -14.13 -6.28
CA GLY A 92 -12.36 -12.99 -6.46
C GLY A 92 -11.83 -11.73 -5.78
N ILE A 93 -11.29 -11.84 -4.57
CA ILE A 93 -10.64 -10.74 -3.86
C ILE A 93 -9.45 -10.22 -4.67
N ARG A 94 -8.61 -11.09 -5.21
CA ARG A 94 -7.46 -10.69 -6.03
C ARG A 94 -7.88 -9.93 -7.29
N GLU A 95 -8.94 -10.35 -7.96
CA GLU A 95 -9.47 -9.64 -9.14
C GLU A 95 -10.07 -8.27 -8.77
N GLU A 96 -10.73 -8.15 -7.63
CA GLU A 96 -11.19 -6.86 -7.12
C GLU A 96 -10.03 -5.91 -6.80
N ILE A 97 -8.96 -6.41 -6.18
CA ILE A 97 -7.75 -5.63 -5.89
C ILE A 97 -7.09 -5.14 -7.18
N LYS A 98 -6.95 -5.99 -8.18
CA LYS A 98 -6.38 -5.59 -9.49
C LYS A 98 -7.14 -4.42 -10.11
N ARG A 99 -8.48 -4.52 -10.14
CA ARG A 99 -9.32 -3.43 -10.66
C ARG A 99 -9.15 -2.16 -9.84
N TYR A 100 -9.20 -2.29 -8.52
CA TYR A 100 -9.02 -1.17 -7.61
C TYR A 100 -7.68 -0.44 -7.82
N ILE A 101 -6.59 -1.19 -7.93
CA ILE A 101 -5.25 -0.62 -8.19
C ILE A 101 -5.19 0.01 -9.58
N SER A 102 -5.73 -0.64 -10.60
CA SER A 102 -5.77 -0.08 -11.96
C SER A 102 -6.53 1.25 -12.03
N ASP A 103 -7.68 1.34 -11.36
CA ASP A 103 -8.47 2.58 -11.30
C ASP A 103 -7.73 3.67 -10.52
N THR A 104 -7.10 3.31 -9.40
CA THR A 104 -6.31 4.24 -8.60
C THR A 104 -5.07 4.73 -9.36
N VAL A 105 -4.40 3.88 -10.10
CA VAL A 105 -3.27 4.24 -10.97
C VAL A 105 -3.71 5.22 -12.05
N THR A 106 -4.86 4.97 -12.67
CA THR A 106 -5.42 5.87 -13.68
C THR A 106 -5.66 7.27 -13.11
N LEU A 107 -6.18 7.35 -11.90
CA LEU A 107 -6.32 8.62 -11.18
C LEU A 107 -4.94 9.23 -10.85
N ALA A 108 -4.04 8.46 -10.26
CA ALA A 108 -2.75 8.95 -9.79
C ALA A 108 -1.88 9.51 -10.92
N ARG A 109 -1.98 8.97 -12.12
CA ARG A 109 -1.29 9.49 -13.33
C ARG A 109 -1.66 10.94 -13.67
N THR A 110 -2.82 11.40 -13.25
CA THR A 110 -3.26 12.79 -13.48
C THR A 110 -2.74 13.76 -12.43
N LEU A 111 -2.09 13.24 -11.38
CA LEU A 111 -1.62 14.00 -10.23
C LEU A 111 -0.10 14.22 -10.29
N PRO A 112 0.41 15.26 -9.62
CA PRO A 112 1.85 15.47 -9.54
C PRO A 112 2.56 14.33 -8.80
N ASP A 113 3.82 14.11 -9.15
CA ASP A 113 4.71 13.12 -8.51
C ASP A 113 4.22 11.66 -8.55
N TYR A 114 3.53 11.27 -9.62
CA TYR A 114 3.07 9.89 -9.83
C TYR A 114 4.22 8.86 -9.72
N GLU A 115 5.40 9.16 -10.24
CA GLU A 115 6.57 8.26 -10.15
C GLU A 115 6.99 8.01 -8.69
N GLY A 116 6.93 9.04 -7.85
CA GLY A 116 7.16 8.90 -6.41
C GLY A 116 6.09 8.05 -5.73
N TYR A 117 4.84 8.22 -6.11
CA TYR A 117 3.73 7.41 -5.59
C TYR A 117 3.86 5.93 -5.96
N LYS A 118 4.22 5.60 -7.21
CA LYS A 118 4.52 4.22 -7.62
C LYS A 118 5.62 3.60 -6.75
N ARG A 119 6.74 4.31 -6.64
CA ARG A 119 7.87 3.88 -5.83
C ARG A 119 7.47 3.64 -4.37
N PHE A 120 6.68 4.54 -3.80
CA PHE A 120 6.15 4.39 -2.45
C PHE A 120 5.34 3.10 -2.28
N ILE A 121 4.39 2.82 -3.19
CA ILE A 121 3.61 1.57 -3.14
C ILE A 121 4.53 0.35 -3.21
N LEU A 122 5.46 0.31 -4.15
CA LEU A 122 6.36 -0.84 -4.34
C LEU A 122 7.25 -1.09 -3.12
N GLU A 123 7.86 -0.04 -2.58
CA GLU A 123 8.70 -0.16 -1.39
C GLU A 123 7.91 -0.61 -0.16
N MET A 124 6.65 -0.16 -0.01
CA MET A 124 5.77 -0.62 1.06
C MET A 124 5.43 -2.10 0.94
N ILE A 125 5.12 -2.59 -0.26
CA ILE A 125 4.80 -4.01 -0.49
C ILE A 125 6.02 -4.89 -0.24
N VAL A 126 7.18 -4.50 -0.72
CA VAL A 126 8.43 -5.24 -0.50
C VAL A 126 8.73 -5.30 1.00
N LYS A 127 8.61 -4.20 1.71
CA LYS A 127 8.84 -4.13 3.15
C LYS A 127 7.90 -5.06 3.94
N VAL A 128 6.63 -5.11 3.56
CA VAL A 128 5.65 -6.03 4.17
C VAL A 128 6.01 -7.50 3.87
N ALA A 129 6.36 -7.82 2.63
CA ALA A 129 6.79 -9.17 2.25
C ALA A 129 8.04 -9.62 3.04
N GLU A 130 9.03 -8.76 3.16
CA GLU A 130 10.26 -9.04 3.93
C GLU A 130 9.98 -9.24 5.43
N THR A 131 9.05 -8.47 6.01
CA THR A 131 8.69 -8.60 7.43
C THR A 131 8.04 -9.94 7.73
N LYS A 132 7.22 -10.47 6.84
CA LYS A 132 6.59 -11.79 6.99
C LYS A 132 7.57 -12.95 6.96
N THR A 133 8.61 -12.82 6.14
CA THR A 133 9.61 -13.88 5.97
C THR A 133 10.70 -13.87 7.04
N GLY A 134 10.96 -12.74 7.68
CA GLY A 134 12.09 -12.53 8.58
C GLY A 134 11.77 -12.44 10.06
N GLY A 135 10.51 -12.42 10.48
CA GLY A 135 10.11 -12.24 11.89
C GLY A 135 10.88 -11.11 12.59
N ILE A 136 10.20 -10.16 13.18
CA ILE A 136 10.78 -9.01 13.91
C ILE A 136 11.79 -9.43 15.02
N LEU A 137 11.93 -10.71 15.31
CA LEU A 137 12.76 -11.26 16.38
C LEU A 137 13.80 -12.28 15.94
N GLY A 138 14.11 -12.40 14.66
CA GLY A 138 15.26 -13.22 14.21
C GLY A 138 15.16 -14.73 14.51
N PHE A 139 13.97 -15.25 14.80
CA PHE A 139 13.76 -16.67 15.02
C PHE A 139 13.27 -17.35 13.75
N GLY A 140 14.22 -17.86 12.98
CA GLY A 140 14.10 -19.03 12.16
C GLY A 140 13.11 -18.95 11.00
N GLY A 141 13.54 -18.52 9.86
CA GLY A 141 12.91 -18.73 8.60
C GLY A 141 13.75 -18.05 7.54
N SER A 142 14.11 -18.75 6.51
CA SER A 142 14.81 -18.16 5.38
C SER A 142 14.02 -16.96 4.85
N SER A 143 14.67 -15.82 4.76
CA SER A 143 14.18 -14.56 4.20
C SER A 143 13.95 -14.66 2.68
N VAL A 144 13.31 -15.71 2.20
CA VAL A 144 13.04 -15.93 0.78
C VAL A 144 11.56 -15.62 0.56
N VAL A 145 11.31 -14.51 -0.11
CA VAL A 145 10.04 -14.23 -0.79
C VAL A 145 9.74 -15.45 -1.66
N ASP A 146 8.65 -16.15 -1.42
CA ASP A 146 8.33 -17.33 -2.21
C ASP A 146 8.01 -16.97 -3.67
N GLU A 147 8.06 -17.95 -4.57
CA GLU A 147 7.83 -17.74 -6.00
C GLU A 147 6.43 -17.16 -6.30
N LYS A 148 5.43 -17.45 -5.46
CA LYS A 148 4.07 -16.93 -5.61
C LYS A 148 3.98 -15.46 -5.19
N GLU A 149 4.64 -15.08 -4.12
CA GLU A 149 4.74 -13.68 -3.69
C GLU A 149 5.52 -12.86 -4.70
N LYS A 150 6.60 -13.42 -5.24
CA LYS A 150 7.39 -12.77 -6.30
C LYS A 150 6.55 -12.53 -7.55
N ALA A 151 5.80 -13.54 -8.02
CA ALA A 151 4.89 -13.38 -9.14
C ALA A 151 3.80 -12.32 -8.88
N ALA A 152 3.27 -12.27 -7.66
CA ALA A 152 2.29 -11.26 -7.26
C ALA A 152 2.90 -9.85 -7.20
N LEU A 153 4.14 -9.70 -6.75
CA LEU A 153 4.87 -8.43 -6.79
C LEU A 153 5.07 -7.94 -8.23
N GLU A 154 5.44 -8.86 -9.15
CA GLU A 154 5.59 -8.56 -10.56
C GLU A 154 4.26 -8.14 -11.22
N GLU A 155 3.14 -8.77 -10.85
CA GLU A 155 1.80 -8.36 -11.31
C GLU A 155 1.45 -6.94 -10.84
N ILE A 156 1.69 -6.61 -9.58
CA ILE A 156 1.45 -5.26 -9.07
C ILE A 156 2.38 -4.24 -9.74
N ALA A 157 3.66 -4.56 -9.89
CA ALA A 157 4.61 -3.70 -10.57
C ALA A 157 4.13 -3.37 -12.00
N ALA A 158 3.67 -4.36 -12.74
CA ALA A 158 3.12 -4.16 -14.09
C ALA A 158 1.87 -3.26 -14.10
N LEU A 159 0.98 -3.37 -13.10
CA LEU A 159 -0.17 -2.47 -12.95
C LEU A 159 0.23 -1.02 -12.66
N LEU A 160 1.37 -0.82 -12.02
CA LEU A 160 1.97 0.47 -11.70
C LEU A 160 2.84 1.05 -12.83
N ASP A 161 2.96 0.37 -13.96
CA ASP A 161 3.88 0.71 -15.07
C ASP A 161 5.36 0.73 -14.65
N TYR A 162 5.78 -0.31 -13.96
CA TYR A 162 7.15 -0.43 -13.48
C TYR A 162 7.91 -1.50 -14.24
#